data_0169289e683832a6b22d68aed6e29b45
#
_entry.id   0169289e683832a6b22d68aed6e29b45
#
_cell.length_a   1.000
_cell.length_b   1.000
_cell.length_c   1.000
_cell.angle_alpha   90.00
_cell.angle_beta   90.00
_cell.angle_gamma   90.00
#
_symmetry.space_group_name_H-M   'P 1'
#
loop_
_entity.id
_entity.type
_entity.pdbx_description
1 polymer ?
#
loop_
_entity_poly.entity_id
_entity_poly.type
_entity_poly.pdbx_seq_one_letter_code
_entity_poly.pdbx_strand_id
1 'polypeptide(L)'
;MNDFLKLAEDLDWSYNVSDTPNERGEVCVELEKYSPQDQDFIATIWFENGNKSDFMDKLYQYYSDFDPDEEASKWIGEDGHGANGAPYKLSDILQDMEDCKDMLLDLWHEYFYDEYPENRPNETDEGKRLAGEIEEKSGKHYHSCSLQNYPSGKYGVIIDGCQKFLSECKEETLAYMKGVLTGLDIERKD
;
A
#
# COMPACT_ATOMS: atom_id res chain seq x y z
N MET A 1 5.50 -4.25 -26.14
CA MET A 1 6.41 -4.00 -25.02
C MET A 1 5.57 -3.46 -23.86
N ASN A 2 5.77 -3.95 -22.68
CA ASN A 2 4.93 -3.59 -21.52
C ASN A 2 5.44 -2.27 -20.89
N ASP A 3 5.40 -1.18 -21.65
CA ASP A 3 6.00 0.12 -21.25
C ASP A 3 5.35 0.69 -19.97
N PHE A 4 4.12 0.26 -19.67
CA PHE A 4 3.44 0.62 -18.41
C PHE A 4 4.14 0.08 -17.15
N LEU A 5 4.91 -1.01 -17.26
CA LEU A 5 5.65 -1.55 -16.12
C LEU A 5 6.74 -0.60 -15.60
N LYS A 6 7.18 0.38 -16.42
CA LYS A 6 8.12 1.41 -15.97
C LYS A 6 7.61 2.26 -14.81
N LEU A 7 6.28 2.35 -14.65
CA LEU A 7 5.71 3.04 -13.50
C LEU A 7 6.13 2.40 -12.16
N ALA A 8 6.36 1.08 -12.15
CA ALA A 8 6.86 0.42 -10.96
C ALA A 8 8.29 0.90 -10.58
N GLU A 9 9.15 1.20 -11.58
CA GLU A 9 10.51 1.71 -11.33
C GLU A 9 10.47 3.09 -10.64
N ASP A 10 9.49 3.93 -10.98
CA ASP A 10 9.31 5.25 -10.37
C ASP A 10 8.95 5.17 -8.87
N LEU A 11 8.53 3.98 -8.42
CA LEU A 11 8.18 3.66 -7.04
C LEU A 11 9.22 2.73 -6.37
N ASP A 12 10.43 2.69 -6.89
CA ASP A 12 11.53 1.87 -6.40
C ASP A 12 11.28 0.35 -6.45
N TRP A 13 10.40 -0.11 -7.37
CA TRP A 13 10.27 -1.50 -7.70
C TRP A 13 11.17 -1.85 -8.88
N SER A 14 11.93 -2.92 -8.78
CA SER A 14 12.52 -3.56 -9.97
C SER A 14 11.54 -4.59 -10.54
N TYR A 15 11.65 -4.89 -11.83
CA TYR A 15 10.81 -5.92 -12.42
C TYR A 15 11.58 -6.75 -13.47
N ASN A 16 11.17 -8.01 -13.57
CA ASN A 16 11.63 -8.92 -14.60
C ASN A 16 10.42 -9.59 -15.27
N VAL A 17 10.38 -9.58 -16.60
CA VAL A 17 9.28 -10.16 -17.37
C VAL A 17 9.77 -11.40 -18.09
N SER A 18 9.01 -12.49 -18.05
CA SER A 18 9.33 -13.72 -18.78
C SER A 18 9.32 -13.47 -20.29
N ASP A 19 10.37 -13.95 -20.97
CA ASP A 19 10.52 -13.81 -22.41
C ASP A 19 9.50 -14.61 -23.23
N THR A 20 8.89 -15.63 -22.62
CA THR A 20 8.01 -16.56 -23.31
C THR A 20 6.65 -16.61 -22.63
N PRO A 21 5.57 -16.26 -23.34
CA PRO A 21 4.22 -16.47 -22.83
C PRO A 21 3.92 -17.96 -22.58
N ASN A 22 3.08 -18.22 -21.59
CA ASN A 22 2.53 -19.54 -21.32
C ASN A 22 1.52 -19.99 -22.42
N GLU A 23 0.93 -21.17 -22.28
CA GLU A 23 -0.06 -21.71 -23.23
C GLU A 23 -1.32 -20.84 -23.37
N ARG A 24 -1.59 -19.95 -22.42
CA ARG A 24 -2.72 -19.01 -22.41
C ARG A 24 -2.38 -17.64 -23.01
N GLY A 25 -1.11 -17.44 -23.42
CA GLY A 25 -0.63 -16.15 -23.90
C GLY A 25 -0.27 -15.14 -22.81
N GLU A 26 -0.27 -15.58 -21.54
CA GLU A 26 0.11 -14.75 -20.39
C GLU A 26 1.64 -14.75 -20.22
N VAL A 27 2.18 -13.62 -19.81
CA VAL A 27 3.57 -13.45 -19.37
C VAL A 27 3.61 -13.31 -17.85
N CYS A 28 4.71 -13.77 -17.28
CA CYS A 28 4.98 -13.60 -15.86
C CYS A 28 5.79 -12.32 -15.65
N VAL A 29 5.41 -11.47 -14.73
CA VAL A 29 6.26 -10.42 -14.18
C VAL A 29 6.58 -10.73 -12.72
N GLU A 30 7.84 -10.62 -12.36
CA GLU A 30 8.32 -10.61 -10.99
C GLU A 30 8.62 -9.16 -10.64
N LEU A 31 7.87 -8.62 -9.69
CA LEU A 31 8.05 -7.29 -9.11
C LEU A 31 8.81 -7.45 -7.80
N GLU A 32 9.94 -6.79 -7.66
CA GLU A 32 10.84 -6.95 -6.52
C GLU A 32 11.12 -5.60 -5.86
N LYS A 33 11.00 -5.56 -4.55
CA LYS A 33 11.32 -4.39 -3.72
C LYS A 33 11.74 -4.86 -2.33
N TYR A 34 12.63 -4.11 -1.68
CA TYR A 34 12.94 -4.36 -0.27
C TYR A 34 11.78 -3.94 0.63
N SER A 35 11.45 -4.79 1.58
CA SER A 35 10.51 -4.45 2.65
C SER A 35 11.11 -3.38 3.58
N PRO A 36 10.32 -2.73 4.45
CA PRO A 36 10.83 -1.78 5.44
C PRO A 36 11.86 -2.35 6.41
N GLN A 37 11.90 -3.68 6.58
CA GLN A 37 12.91 -4.38 7.39
C GLN A 37 14.03 -5.02 6.55
N ASP A 38 14.25 -4.49 5.33
CA ASP A 38 15.29 -4.94 4.39
C ASP A 38 15.18 -6.41 3.97
N GLN A 39 13.95 -6.97 3.91
CA GLN A 39 13.70 -8.29 3.34
C GLN A 39 13.42 -8.18 1.83
N ASP A 40 13.89 -9.15 1.06
CA ASP A 40 13.54 -9.27 -0.37
C ASP A 40 12.06 -9.62 -0.48
N PHE A 41 11.26 -8.70 -1.01
CA PHE A 41 9.84 -8.92 -1.28
C PHE A 41 9.61 -9.04 -2.79
N ILE A 42 9.05 -10.18 -3.22
CA ILE A 42 8.81 -10.50 -4.62
C ILE A 42 7.34 -10.83 -4.83
N ALA A 43 6.68 -10.07 -5.70
CA ALA A 43 5.32 -10.35 -6.16
C ALA A 43 5.37 -10.92 -7.59
N THR A 44 4.82 -12.11 -7.77
CA THR A 44 4.77 -12.80 -9.08
C THR A 44 3.37 -12.71 -9.67
N ILE A 45 3.24 -12.04 -10.82
CA ILE A 45 1.96 -11.75 -11.46
C ILE A 45 1.94 -12.29 -12.88
N TRP A 46 0.93 -13.08 -13.20
CA TRP A 46 0.65 -13.56 -14.56
C TRP A 46 -0.47 -12.75 -15.19
N PHE A 47 -0.20 -12.17 -16.37
CA PHE A 47 -1.17 -11.34 -17.07
C PHE A 47 -1.04 -11.48 -18.59
N GLU A 48 -2.09 -11.09 -19.33
CA GLU A 48 -2.07 -11.09 -20.79
C GLU A 48 -1.04 -10.10 -21.32
N ASN A 49 -0.11 -10.57 -22.15
CA ASN A 49 1.01 -9.77 -22.65
C ASN A 49 0.54 -8.48 -23.34
N GLY A 50 0.99 -7.34 -22.82
CA GLY A 50 0.65 -6.00 -23.33
C GLY A 50 -0.69 -5.47 -22.84
N ASN A 51 -1.42 -6.19 -22.01
CA ASN A 51 -2.71 -5.77 -21.46
C ASN A 51 -2.54 -5.15 -20.05
N LYS A 52 -2.48 -3.81 -19.99
CA LYS A 52 -2.36 -3.07 -18.73
C LYS A 52 -3.53 -3.30 -17.80
N SER A 53 -4.77 -3.37 -18.33
CA SER A 53 -5.97 -3.57 -17.51
C SER A 53 -5.96 -4.94 -16.83
N ASP A 54 -5.58 -6.00 -17.56
CA ASP A 54 -5.46 -7.34 -16.99
C ASP A 54 -4.33 -7.38 -15.93
N PHE A 55 -3.20 -6.71 -16.19
CA PHE A 55 -2.15 -6.57 -15.18
C PHE A 55 -2.65 -5.90 -13.90
N MET A 56 -3.40 -4.79 -14.00
CA MET A 56 -3.96 -4.09 -12.84
C MET A 56 -4.95 -4.95 -12.06
N ASP A 57 -5.82 -5.69 -12.75
CA ASP A 57 -6.76 -6.63 -12.13
C ASP A 57 -6.03 -7.73 -11.38
N LYS A 58 -4.96 -8.30 -11.98
CA LYS A 58 -4.14 -9.34 -11.36
C LYS A 58 -3.29 -8.83 -10.19
N LEU A 59 -2.78 -7.61 -10.26
CA LEU A 59 -2.07 -6.96 -9.16
C LEU A 59 -3.02 -6.74 -7.97
N TYR A 60 -4.24 -6.25 -8.23
CA TYR A 60 -5.25 -6.10 -7.17
C TYR A 60 -5.67 -7.43 -6.56
N GLN A 61 -5.81 -8.47 -7.39
CA GLN A 61 -6.10 -9.82 -6.90
C GLN A 61 -4.97 -10.32 -6.00
N TYR A 62 -3.71 -10.15 -6.43
CA TYR A 62 -2.54 -10.54 -5.64
C TYR A 62 -2.53 -9.84 -4.28
N TYR A 63 -2.77 -8.50 -4.26
CA TYR A 63 -2.94 -7.74 -3.02
C TYR A 63 -4.06 -8.28 -2.15
N SER A 64 -5.22 -8.58 -2.73
CA SER A 64 -6.40 -9.05 -1.99
C SER A 64 -6.19 -10.43 -1.37
N ASP A 65 -5.46 -11.29 -2.07
CA ASP A 65 -5.16 -12.66 -1.66
C ASP A 65 -3.94 -12.74 -0.73
N PHE A 66 -3.16 -11.66 -0.62
CA PHE A 66 -1.98 -11.61 0.23
C PHE A 66 -2.38 -11.63 1.71
N ASP A 67 -1.96 -12.69 2.40
CA ASP A 67 -2.17 -12.88 3.84
C ASP A 67 -0.86 -12.65 4.59
N PRO A 68 -0.73 -11.52 5.33
CA PRO A 68 0.49 -11.22 6.09
C PRO A 68 0.87 -12.28 7.11
N ASP A 69 -0.12 -12.95 7.74
CA ASP A 69 0.14 -14.00 8.74
C ASP A 69 0.75 -15.25 8.06
N GLU A 70 0.22 -15.64 6.89
CA GLU A 70 0.75 -16.75 6.11
C GLU A 70 2.16 -16.44 5.60
N GLU A 71 2.38 -15.24 5.05
CA GLU A 71 3.70 -14.81 4.56
C GLU A 71 4.72 -14.73 5.71
N ALA A 72 4.36 -14.15 6.84
CA ALA A 72 5.22 -14.07 8.02
C ALA A 72 5.66 -15.46 8.49
N SER A 73 4.77 -16.47 8.40
CA SER A 73 5.08 -17.83 8.81
C SER A 73 6.27 -18.46 8.05
N LYS A 74 6.53 -18.03 6.81
CA LYS A 74 7.63 -18.50 5.97
C LYS A 74 9.00 -18.00 6.45
N TRP A 75 9.02 -16.94 7.25
CA TRP A 75 10.22 -16.31 7.80
C TRP A 75 10.52 -16.73 9.24
N ILE A 76 9.74 -17.64 9.82
CA ILE A 76 9.92 -18.13 11.18
C ILE A 76 10.72 -19.42 11.15
N GLY A 77 11.81 -19.45 11.94
CA GLY A 77 12.63 -20.64 12.14
C GLY A 77 12.01 -21.66 13.12
N GLU A 78 12.63 -22.83 13.22
CA GLU A 78 12.18 -23.90 14.12
C GLU A 78 12.16 -23.49 15.61
N ASP A 79 12.94 -22.47 15.99
CA ASP A 79 13.01 -21.91 17.33
C ASP A 79 11.92 -20.85 17.62
N GLY A 80 11.05 -20.57 16.65
CA GLY A 80 9.94 -19.61 16.75
C GLY A 80 10.37 -18.15 16.60
N HIS A 81 11.58 -17.89 16.13
CA HIS A 81 12.11 -16.55 15.83
C HIS A 81 12.37 -16.38 14.34
N GLY A 82 12.64 -15.13 13.92
CA GLY A 82 12.95 -14.85 12.53
C GLY A 82 14.18 -15.59 12.03
N ALA A 83 14.09 -16.12 10.82
CA ALA A 83 15.14 -16.83 10.11
C ALA A 83 15.48 -16.14 8.79
N ASN A 84 16.60 -16.52 8.18
CA ASN A 84 17.02 -16.04 6.86
C ASN A 84 17.16 -14.52 6.73
N GLY A 85 17.54 -13.85 7.82
CA GLY A 85 17.72 -12.39 7.84
C GLY A 85 16.49 -11.62 8.32
N ALA A 86 15.36 -12.28 8.51
CA ALA A 86 14.15 -11.64 9.04
C ALA A 86 14.35 -11.12 10.48
N PRO A 87 13.56 -10.10 10.90
CA PRO A 87 13.58 -9.61 12.27
C PRO A 87 13.42 -10.74 13.30
N TYR A 88 14.11 -10.62 14.42
CA TYR A 88 14.10 -11.67 15.45
C TYR A 88 12.72 -11.90 16.08
N LYS A 89 11.93 -10.82 16.24
CA LYS A 89 10.63 -10.90 16.89
C LYS A 89 9.53 -11.16 15.88
N LEU A 90 8.61 -12.06 16.19
CA LEU A 90 7.44 -12.36 15.38
C LEU A 90 6.59 -11.10 15.09
N SER A 91 6.42 -10.21 16.08
CA SER A 91 5.66 -8.97 15.87
C SER A 91 6.25 -8.07 14.78
N ASP A 92 7.58 -8.05 14.68
CA ASP A 92 8.28 -7.21 13.72
C ASP A 92 8.21 -7.84 12.31
N ILE A 93 8.19 -9.19 12.22
CA ILE A 93 7.96 -9.92 10.96
C ILE A 93 6.53 -9.71 10.46
N LEU A 94 5.54 -9.81 11.36
CA LEU A 94 4.12 -9.57 11.01
C LEU A 94 3.91 -8.15 10.51
N GLN A 95 4.48 -7.16 11.21
CA GLN A 95 4.38 -5.76 10.78
C GLN A 95 5.04 -5.55 9.42
N ASP A 96 6.19 -6.16 9.17
CA ASP A 96 6.88 -6.07 7.88
C ASP A 96 6.04 -6.67 6.73
N MET A 97 5.31 -7.77 6.97
CA MET A 97 4.41 -8.34 5.96
C MET A 97 3.15 -7.51 5.76
N GLU A 98 2.61 -6.86 6.79
CA GLU A 98 1.55 -5.87 6.67
C GLU A 98 2.02 -4.67 5.81
N ASP A 99 3.21 -4.16 6.07
CA ASP A 99 3.82 -3.08 5.31
C ASP A 99 4.06 -3.49 3.84
N CYS A 100 4.46 -4.74 3.57
CA CYS A 100 4.56 -5.29 2.22
C CYS A 100 3.20 -5.32 1.50
N LYS A 101 2.13 -5.65 2.21
CA LYS A 101 0.78 -5.59 1.67
C LYS A 101 0.39 -4.17 1.28
N ASP A 102 0.72 -3.19 2.12
CA ASP A 102 0.49 -1.77 1.84
C ASP A 102 1.30 -1.30 0.62
N MET A 103 2.56 -1.74 0.47
CA MET A 103 3.37 -1.47 -0.72
C MET A 103 2.71 -1.97 -2.02
N LEU A 104 2.04 -3.13 -2.00
CA LEU A 104 1.28 -3.64 -3.15
C LEU A 104 0.07 -2.76 -3.47
N LEU A 105 -0.63 -2.29 -2.44
CA LEU A 105 -1.78 -1.40 -2.61
C LEU A 105 -1.34 -0.04 -3.17
N ASP A 106 -0.25 0.51 -2.69
CA ASP A 106 0.33 1.77 -3.18
C ASP A 106 0.72 1.64 -4.65
N LEU A 107 1.37 0.54 -5.02
CA LEU A 107 1.71 0.26 -6.41
C LEU A 107 0.46 0.18 -7.29
N TRP A 108 -0.58 -0.53 -6.84
CA TRP A 108 -1.84 -0.62 -7.57
C TRP A 108 -2.52 0.75 -7.71
N HIS A 109 -2.51 1.58 -6.67
CA HIS A 109 -3.07 2.94 -6.70
C HIS A 109 -2.37 3.81 -7.74
N GLU A 110 -1.06 3.72 -7.87
CA GLU A 110 -0.32 4.52 -8.88
C GLU A 110 -0.70 4.09 -10.30
N TYR A 111 -0.84 2.78 -10.58
CA TYR A 111 -1.36 2.31 -11.86
C TYR A 111 -2.79 2.76 -12.11
N PHE A 112 -3.64 2.74 -11.07
CA PHE A 112 -5.02 3.20 -11.15
C PHE A 112 -5.08 4.71 -11.44
N TYR A 113 -4.26 5.53 -10.80
CA TYR A 113 -4.23 6.98 -11.03
C TYR A 113 -3.53 7.36 -12.34
N ASP A 114 -2.65 6.54 -12.87
CA ASP A 114 -2.09 6.73 -14.21
C ASP A 114 -3.16 6.50 -15.30
N GLU A 115 -4.04 5.52 -15.09
CA GLU A 115 -5.16 5.24 -16.00
C GLU A 115 -6.32 6.23 -15.84
N TYR A 116 -6.60 6.67 -14.60
CA TYR A 116 -7.71 7.55 -14.22
C TYR A 116 -7.19 8.73 -13.40
N PRO A 117 -6.52 9.71 -14.03
CA PRO A 117 -5.88 10.83 -13.32
C PRO A 117 -6.87 11.70 -12.52
N GLU A 118 -8.15 11.74 -12.97
CA GLU A 118 -9.22 12.47 -12.28
C GLU A 118 -9.56 11.86 -10.90
N ASN A 119 -9.22 10.60 -10.69
CA ASN A 119 -9.43 9.89 -9.42
C ASN A 119 -8.24 10.01 -8.48
N ARG A 120 -7.10 10.54 -8.94
CA ARG A 120 -5.97 10.84 -8.05
C ARG A 120 -6.46 11.78 -6.96
N PRO A 121 -6.25 11.45 -5.68
CA PRO A 121 -6.71 12.30 -4.61
C PRO A 121 -6.23 13.72 -4.86
N ASN A 122 -7.15 14.61 -5.15
CA ASN A 122 -6.88 16.04 -5.07
C ASN A 122 -6.74 16.31 -3.56
N GLU A 123 -5.55 16.01 -3.04
CA GLU A 123 -5.19 16.44 -1.71
C GLU A 123 -5.32 17.95 -1.74
N THR A 124 -6.45 18.46 -1.27
CA THR A 124 -6.55 19.90 -1.04
C THR A 124 -5.40 20.26 -0.10
N ASP A 125 -4.82 21.42 -0.29
CA ASP A 125 -3.80 21.94 0.64
C ASP A 125 -4.25 21.77 2.11
N GLU A 126 -5.55 21.82 2.38
CA GLU A 126 -6.12 21.59 3.70
C GLU A 126 -6.05 20.12 4.15
N GLY A 127 -6.34 19.16 3.27
CA GLY A 127 -6.24 17.73 3.58
C GLY A 127 -4.80 17.32 3.88
N LYS A 128 -3.84 17.76 3.04
CA LYS A 128 -2.40 17.55 3.27
C LYS A 128 -1.92 18.16 4.58
N ARG A 129 -2.34 19.39 4.84
CA ARG A 129 -1.99 20.08 6.08
C ARG A 129 -2.51 19.33 7.31
N LEU A 130 -3.78 18.90 7.29
CA LEU A 130 -4.39 18.15 8.40
C LEU A 130 -3.71 16.78 8.57
N ALA A 131 -3.39 16.09 7.49
CA ALA A 131 -2.68 14.82 7.53
C ALA A 131 -1.30 14.98 8.18
N GLY A 132 -0.50 15.94 7.71
CA GLY A 132 0.82 16.23 8.30
C GLY A 132 0.74 16.67 9.77
N GLU A 133 -0.27 17.44 10.17
CA GLU A 133 -0.47 17.81 11.58
C GLU A 133 -0.86 16.59 12.44
N ILE A 134 -1.63 15.64 11.91
CA ILE A 134 -1.99 14.38 12.61
C ILE A 134 -0.72 13.55 12.82
N GLU A 135 0.09 13.35 11.79
CA GLU A 135 1.34 12.61 11.87
C GLU A 135 2.31 13.25 12.87
N GLU A 136 2.53 14.55 12.79
CA GLU A 136 3.42 15.28 13.71
C GLU A 136 2.95 15.20 15.16
N LYS A 137 1.64 15.38 15.40
CA LYS A 137 1.07 15.38 16.76
C LYS A 137 0.90 13.99 17.35
N SER A 138 0.66 12.97 16.55
CA SER A 138 0.52 11.60 17.03
C SER A 138 1.85 11.02 17.52
N GLY A 139 2.96 11.50 17.03
CA GLY A 139 4.30 11.06 17.43
C GLY A 139 4.53 9.59 17.07
N LYS A 140 4.48 8.69 18.10
CA LYS A 140 4.69 7.25 17.89
C LYS A 140 3.37 6.46 17.67
N HIS A 141 2.22 7.12 17.73
CA HIS A 141 0.93 6.42 17.67
C HIS A 141 0.41 6.22 16.24
N TYR A 142 0.75 7.13 15.32
CA TYR A 142 0.38 7.02 13.91
C TYR A 142 1.59 7.38 13.04
N HIS A 143 1.88 6.52 12.05
CA HIS A 143 3.03 6.71 11.15
C HIS A 143 2.62 7.36 9.83
N SER A 144 1.35 7.24 9.45
CA SER A 144 0.82 7.85 8.24
C SER A 144 -0.63 8.30 8.40
N CYS A 145 -0.99 9.39 7.73
CA CYS A 145 -2.37 9.84 7.60
C CYS A 145 -2.59 10.42 6.21
N SER A 146 -3.67 10.03 5.57
CA SER A 146 -4.03 10.57 4.26
C SER A 146 -5.54 10.74 4.11
N LEU A 147 -5.94 11.69 3.25
CA LEU A 147 -7.31 11.84 2.79
C LEU A 147 -7.40 11.25 1.38
N GLN A 148 -8.18 10.20 1.21
CA GLN A 148 -8.39 9.56 -0.08
C GLN A 148 -9.72 9.94 -0.71
N ASN A 149 -9.72 10.08 -2.03
CA ASN A 149 -10.92 10.20 -2.85
C ASN A 149 -11.11 8.90 -3.63
N TYR A 150 -12.23 8.23 -3.42
CA TYR A 150 -12.52 6.97 -4.09
C TYR A 150 -13.28 7.18 -5.42
N PRO A 151 -13.12 6.29 -6.40
CA PRO A 151 -13.87 6.33 -7.67
C PRO A 151 -15.38 6.35 -7.51
N SER A 152 -15.88 5.84 -6.37
CA SER A 152 -17.31 5.91 -6.01
C SER A 152 -17.81 7.31 -5.62
N GLY A 153 -16.94 8.34 -5.66
CA GLY A 153 -17.24 9.69 -5.21
C GLY A 153 -17.20 9.86 -3.68
N LYS A 154 -16.71 8.84 -2.95
CA LYS A 154 -16.56 8.90 -1.50
C LYS A 154 -15.17 9.40 -1.11
N TYR A 155 -15.08 10.00 0.06
CA TYR A 155 -13.84 10.48 0.67
C TYR A 155 -13.56 9.66 1.92
N GLY A 156 -12.32 9.22 2.10
CA GLY A 156 -11.92 8.44 3.26
C GLY A 156 -10.71 9.02 3.96
N VAL A 157 -10.60 8.78 5.25
CA VAL A 157 -9.39 9.03 6.02
C VAL A 157 -8.72 7.69 6.29
N ILE A 158 -7.50 7.56 5.83
CA ILE A 158 -6.63 6.42 6.09
C ILE A 158 -5.62 6.84 7.16
N ILE A 159 -5.47 6.04 8.19
CA ILE A 159 -4.44 6.22 9.21
C ILE A 159 -3.76 4.86 9.38
N ASP A 160 -2.46 4.82 9.18
CA ASP A 160 -1.63 3.61 9.22
C ASP A 160 -2.20 2.48 8.35
N GLY A 161 -2.48 2.81 7.09
CA GLY A 161 -3.05 1.86 6.11
C GLY A 161 -4.51 1.45 6.37
N CYS A 162 -5.10 1.85 7.52
CA CYS A 162 -6.47 1.47 7.87
C CYS A 162 -7.46 2.59 7.60
N GLN A 163 -8.53 2.28 6.85
CA GLN A 163 -9.63 3.23 6.67
C GLN A 163 -10.34 3.48 8.01
N LYS A 164 -10.27 4.71 8.51
CA LYS A 164 -10.90 5.14 9.77
C LYS A 164 -12.22 5.85 9.57
N PHE A 165 -12.42 6.46 8.42
CA PHE A 165 -13.64 7.22 8.11
C PHE A 165 -13.94 7.12 6.61
N LEU A 166 -15.21 7.13 6.23
CA LEU A 166 -15.68 7.15 4.85
C LEU A 166 -16.96 7.99 4.76
N SER A 167 -17.01 8.96 3.85
CA SER A 167 -18.18 9.81 3.59
C SER A 167 -18.33 10.12 2.11
N GLU A 168 -19.54 10.45 1.68
CA GLU A 168 -19.83 11.04 0.35
C GLU A 168 -19.57 12.56 0.34
N CYS A 169 -19.23 13.15 1.48
CA CYS A 169 -18.99 14.57 1.67
C CYS A 169 -17.54 14.82 2.11
N LYS A 170 -16.80 15.60 1.33
CA LYS A 170 -15.42 15.97 1.63
C LYS A 170 -15.29 16.78 2.92
N GLU A 171 -16.23 17.69 3.14
CA GLU A 171 -16.24 18.55 4.32
C GLU A 171 -16.43 17.75 5.61
N GLU A 172 -17.25 16.67 5.58
CA GLU A 172 -17.40 15.75 6.71
C GLU A 172 -16.10 15.01 7.00
N THR A 173 -15.39 14.61 5.94
CA THR A 173 -14.10 13.93 6.05
C THR A 173 -13.03 14.85 6.64
N LEU A 174 -12.96 16.11 6.20
CA LEU A 174 -12.08 17.11 6.79
C LEU A 174 -12.46 17.43 8.24
N ALA A 175 -13.75 17.45 8.57
CA ALA A 175 -14.22 17.64 9.94
C ALA A 175 -13.82 16.47 10.86
N TYR A 176 -13.85 15.24 10.34
CA TYR A 176 -13.33 14.08 11.07
C TYR A 176 -11.83 14.22 11.37
N MET A 177 -11.00 14.60 10.39
CA MET A 177 -9.56 14.83 10.58
C MET A 177 -9.30 15.91 11.65
N LYS A 178 -10.06 17.01 11.63
CA LYS A 178 -10.00 18.05 12.68
C LYS A 178 -10.37 17.51 14.06
N GLY A 179 -11.35 16.61 14.12
CA GLY A 179 -11.73 15.92 15.34
C GLY A 179 -10.61 15.04 15.91
N VAL A 180 -9.90 14.31 15.04
CA VAL A 180 -8.71 13.52 15.43
C VAL A 180 -7.63 14.42 16.01
N LEU A 181 -7.30 15.54 15.35
CA LEU A 181 -6.33 16.52 15.87
C LEU A 181 -6.71 17.07 17.24
N THR A 182 -7.99 17.37 17.43
CA THR A 182 -8.49 17.87 18.75
C THR A 182 -8.32 16.79 19.82
N GLY A 183 -8.59 15.53 19.50
CA GLY A 183 -8.36 14.40 20.41
C GLY A 183 -6.89 14.28 20.82
N LEU A 184 -5.98 14.36 19.87
CA LEU A 184 -4.53 14.30 20.13
C LEU A 184 -4.03 15.48 20.99
N ASP A 185 -4.61 16.68 20.83
CA ASP A 185 -4.27 17.85 21.66
C ASP A 185 -4.73 17.69 23.11
N ILE A 186 -5.78 16.93 23.38
CA ILE A 186 -6.26 16.63 24.72
C ILE A 186 -5.35 15.62 25.43
N GLU A 187 -4.99 14.53 24.74
CA GLU A 187 -4.11 13.49 25.29
C GLU A 187 -2.71 13.98 25.67
N ARG A 188 -2.20 15.06 25.00
CA ARG A 188 -0.90 15.65 25.33
C ARG A 188 -0.87 16.54 26.57
N LYS A 189 -2.03 16.87 27.15
CA LYS A 189 -2.14 17.79 28.29
C LYS A 189 -2.23 17.07 29.64
N ASP A 190 -2.36 15.75 29.62
CA ASP A 190 -2.38 14.87 30.79
C ASP A 190 -1.03 14.17 30.98
#